data_ddbd3fe37443443aaa6d9bc6e187f640
#
_entry.id   ddbd3fe37443443aaa6d9bc6e187f640
#
_cell.length_a   1.000
_cell.length_b   1.000
_cell.length_c   1.000
_cell.angle_alpha   90.00
_cell.angle_beta   90.00
_cell.angle_gamma   90.00
#
_symmetry.space_group_name_H-M   'P 1'
#
loop_
_entity.id
_entity.type
_entity.pdbx_description
1 polymer ?
#
loop_
_entity_poly.entity_id
_entity_poly.type
_entity_poly.pdbx_seq_one_letter_code
_entity_poly.pdbx_strand_id
1 'polypeptide(L)'
;HDWCISRQLWWGHQIPAWYCDDCGHINVSREDPSKCEKCGSTHLTREEDVLDTWFSSALWPFSTLGWPKKTEDLDYFFPTDVLVTGYDIIFFWVIRMIFSGYEQMGKAPFHTVLFHGLVRDSQGRKMSKSLGNGIDPLEVIDKYGADALRMTLMTGNAPGNDMRFYWERVEASRNFANKVWNASRFIMMNMEQALEKTGKDITTPAAADLQPVDQWILSKLNTLLKDVTDNMDHFELGIAVQKVYDFIWDEF
;
A
#
# COMPACT_ATOMS: atom_id res chain seq x y z
N HIS A 1 -13.18 -23.88 3.10
CA HIS A 1 -12.22 -24.93 2.74
C HIS A 1 -11.15 -25.04 3.80
N ASP A 2 -10.71 -26.27 4.06
CA ASP A 2 -9.59 -26.52 4.96
C ASP A 2 -8.31 -25.91 4.38
N TRP A 3 -7.46 -25.45 5.27
CA TRP A 3 -6.16 -24.92 4.90
C TRP A 3 -5.07 -25.88 5.39
N CYS A 4 -4.40 -26.55 4.47
CA CYS A 4 -3.19 -27.29 4.78
C CYS A 4 -2.08 -26.32 5.12
N ILE A 5 -1.64 -26.31 6.37
CA ILE A 5 -0.61 -25.39 6.87
C ILE A 5 0.81 -25.93 6.74
N SER A 6 0.97 -27.21 6.41
CA SER A 6 2.30 -27.84 6.27
C SER A 6 2.89 -27.68 4.88
N ARG A 7 4.20 -27.49 4.81
CA ARG A 7 5.01 -27.40 3.58
C ARG A 7 6.27 -28.22 3.72
N GLN A 8 6.61 -28.95 2.67
CA GLN A 8 7.81 -29.77 2.55
C GLN A 8 8.95 -28.89 2.00
N LEU A 9 9.41 -27.95 2.82
CA LEU A 9 10.48 -27.02 2.48
C LEU A 9 11.65 -27.19 3.44
N TRP A 10 12.86 -27.04 2.94
CA TRP A 10 14.07 -27.07 3.77
C TRP A 10 14.16 -25.87 4.72
N TRP A 11 13.64 -24.73 4.31
CA TRP A 11 13.70 -23.48 5.07
C TRP A 11 12.30 -23.03 5.48
N GLY A 12 12.14 -22.72 6.77
CA GLY A 12 10.87 -22.22 7.32
C GLY A 12 10.76 -22.44 8.82
N HIS A 13 9.60 -22.16 9.39
CA HIS A 13 9.27 -22.42 10.78
C HIS A 13 8.75 -23.85 10.91
N GLN A 14 9.53 -24.74 11.50
CA GLN A 14 9.11 -26.12 11.74
C GLN A 14 7.86 -26.16 12.60
N ILE A 15 6.91 -27.02 12.23
CA ILE A 15 5.65 -27.17 12.95
C ILE A 15 5.95 -27.76 14.34
N PRO A 16 5.52 -27.09 15.43
CA PRO A 16 5.82 -27.52 16.80
C PRO A 16 4.89 -28.66 17.26
N ALA A 17 4.90 -29.77 16.53
CA ALA A 17 4.06 -30.94 16.78
C ALA A 17 4.91 -32.20 16.86
N TRP A 18 4.49 -33.13 17.74
CA TRP A 18 5.12 -34.45 17.95
C TRP A 18 4.04 -35.53 17.96
N TYR A 19 4.20 -36.54 17.15
CA TYR A 19 3.32 -37.68 17.05
C TYR A 19 3.76 -38.73 18.05
N CYS A 20 2.83 -39.23 18.86
CA CYS A 20 3.10 -40.37 19.74
C CYS A 20 2.98 -41.67 18.97
N ASP A 21 4.07 -42.45 18.88
CA ASP A 21 4.13 -43.68 18.12
C ASP A 21 3.27 -44.80 18.78
N ASP A 22 3.00 -44.68 20.09
CA ASP A 22 2.23 -45.70 20.83
C ASP A 22 0.72 -45.48 20.81
N CYS A 23 0.25 -44.21 20.78
CA CYS A 23 -1.19 -43.95 20.87
C CYS A 23 -1.74 -43.00 19.77
N GLY A 24 -0.89 -42.54 18.85
CA GLY A 24 -1.28 -41.68 17.75
C GLY A 24 -1.69 -40.25 18.16
N HIS A 25 -1.50 -39.87 19.43
CA HIS A 25 -1.81 -38.52 19.89
C HIS A 25 -0.81 -37.50 19.36
N ILE A 26 -1.31 -36.33 18.93
CA ILE A 26 -0.49 -35.22 18.49
C ILE A 26 -0.27 -34.28 19.68
N ASN A 27 0.98 -34.14 20.10
CA ASN A 27 1.39 -33.21 21.14
C ASN A 27 1.85 -31.92 20.50
N VAL A 28 1.36 -30.77 20.93
CA VAL A 28 1.77 -29.44 20.44
C VAL A 28 2.41 -28.69 21.59
N SER A 29 3.67 -28.28 21.43
CA SER A 29 4.42 -27.66 22.52
C SER A 29 5.40 -26.61 21.97
N ARG A 30 5.77 -25.61 22.82
CA ARG A 30 6.84 -24.64 22.50
C ARG A 30 8.24 -25.23 22.63
N GLU A 31 8.38 -26.21 23.50
CA GLU A 31 9.61 -26.93 23.77
C GLU A 31 9.42 -28.42 23.46
N ASP A 32 10.50 -29.15 23.21
CA ASP A 32 10.44 -30.56 22.91
C ASP A 32 9.84 -31.33 24.10
N PRO A 33 8.68 -31.97 23.96
CA PRO A 33 8.04 -32.68 25.04
C PRO A 33 8.81 -33.96 25.37
N SER A 34 9.03 -34.24 26.65
CA SER A 34 9.71 -35.45 27.11
C SER A 34 8.83 -36.70 27.09
N LYS A 35 7.51 -36.52 27.05
CA LYS A 35 6.52 -37.60 27.06
C LYS A 35 5.20 -37.16 26.46
N CYS A 36 4.46 -38.12 25.94
CA CYS A 36 3.10 -37.93 25.44
C CYS A 36 2.15 -37.46 26.55
N GLU A 37 1.42 -36.39 26.32
CA GLU A 37 0.43 -35.83 27.26
C GLU A 37 -0.71 -36.81 27.52
N LYS A 38 -1.07 -37.68 26.55
CA LYS A 38 -2.20 -38.62 26.66
C LYS A 38 -1.85 -39.95 27.31
N CYS A 39 -0.72 -40.57 26.94
CA CYS A 39 -0.39 -41.91 27.39
C CYS A 39 0.91 -42.00 28.20
N GLY A 40 1.66 -40.93 28.31
CA GLY A 40 2.94 -40.88 29.04
C GLY A 40 4.11 -41.55 28.33
N SER A 41 3.95 -42.06 27.11
CA SER A 41 5.04 -42.63 26.31
C SER A 41 6.12 -41.63 26.00
N THR A 42 7.36 -42.06 25.90
CA THR A 42 8.52 -41.29 25.48
C THR A 42 8.82 -41.45 23.98
N HIS A 43 8.05 -42.32 23.29
CA HIS A 43 8.21 -42.53 21.84
C HIS A 43 7.45 -41.46 21.08
N LEU A 44 8.15 -40.36 20.79
CA LEU A 44 7.61 -39.18 20.09
C LEU A 44 8.42 -38.90 18.84
N THR A 45 7.72 -38.81 17.71
CA THR A 45 8.31 -38.40 16.43
C THR A 45 7.91 -36.98 16.11
N ARG A 46 8.88 -36.09 15.92
CA ARG A 46 8.64 -34.67 15.58
C ARG A 46 8.19 -34.51 14.13
N GLU A 47 7.26 -33.60 13.90
CA GLU A 47 6.86 -33.19 12.55
C GLU A 47 8.06 -32.57 11.82
N GLU A 48 8.33 -33.01 10.58
CA GLU A 48 9.43 -32.53 9.77
C GLU A 48 9.06 -31.33 8.89
N ASP A 49 7.77 -31.18 8.60
CA ASP A 49 7.25 -30.10 7.76
C ASP A 49 7.36 -28.73 8.45
N VAL A 50 7.38 -27.69 7.63
CA VAL A 50 7.37 -26.31 8.09
C VAL A 50 6.00 -25.67 7.85
N LEU A 51 5.70 -24.61 8.60
CA LEU A 51 4.47 -23.83 8.43
C LEU A 51 4.45 -23.10 7.09
N ASP A 52 3.28 -23.08 6.47
CA ASP A 52 3.01 -22.21 5.32
C ASP A 52 3.39 -20.76 5.65
N THR A 53 4.05 -20.07 4.70
CA THR A 53 4.48 -18.68 4.88
C THR A 53 3.34 -17.74 5.25
N TRP A 54 2.12 -18.05 4.76
CA TRP A 54 0.93 -17.28 5.07
C TRP A 54 0.44 -17.42 6.52
N PHE A 55 0.94 -18.40 7.24
CA PHE A 55 0.59 -18.60 8.65
C PHE A 55 1.13 -17.45 9.52
N SER A 56 2.41 -17.16 9.44
CA SER A 56 3.01 -16.02 10.13
C SER A 56 2.60 -14.68 9.53
N SER A 57 2.41 -14.61 8.20
CA SER A 57 1.92 -13.41 7.53
C SER A 57 0.52 -12.98 8.00
N ALA A 58 -0.31 -13.93 8.43
CA ALA A 58 -1.63 -13.64 9.01
C ALA A 58 -1.58 -12.92 10.36
N LEU A 59 -0.46 -12.98 11.06
CA LEU A 59 -0.26 -12.32 12.36
C LEU A 59 0.24 -10.87 12.23
N TRP A 60 0.59 -10.45 11.02
CA TRP A 60 1.26 -9.18 10.76
C TRP A 60 0.58 -7.96 11.40
N PRO A 61 -0.75 -7.77 11.36
CA PRO A 61 -1.41 -6.56 11.88
C PRO A 61 -1.18 -6.29 13.36
N PHE A 62 -0.84 -7.31 14.14
CA PHE A 62 -0.66 -7.20 15.59
C PHE A 62 0.71 -7.72 16.08
N SER A 63 1.33 -8.67 15.38
CA SER A 63 2.65 -9.20 15.79
C SER A 63 3.76 -8.16 15.65
N THR A 64 3.71 -7.30 14.62
CA THR A 64 4.66 -6.20 14.42
C THR A 64 4.55 -5.09 15.47
N LEU A 65 3.41 -5.02 16.16
CA LEU A 65 3.14 -4.06 17.23
C LEU A 65 3.47 -4.62 18.63
N GLY A 66 4.10 -5.81 18.67
CA GLY A 66 4.62 -6.39 19.90
C GLY A 66 3.80 -7.54 20.50
N TRP A 67 2.66 -7.93 19.88
CA TRP A 67 1.91 -9.11 20.32
C TRP A 67 2.83 -10.36 20.39
N PRO A 68 2.72 -11.25 21.39
CA PRO A 68 1.64 -11.37 22.40
C PRO A 68 1.79 -10.47 23.64
N LYS A 69 2.79 -9.59 23.69
CA LYS A 69 2.93 -8.64 24.80
C LYS A 69 1.95 -7.48 24.62
N LYS A 70 1.48 -6.93 25.73
CA LYS A 70 0.75 -5.65 25.70
C LYS A 70 1.76 -4.52 25.58
N THR A 71 1.66 -3.74 24.50
CA THR A 71 2.51 -2.59 24.21
C THR A 71 1.66 -1.37 23.93
N GLU A 72 2.22 -0.18 24.11
CA GLU A 72 1.56 1.09 23.77
C GLU A 72 1.22 1.15 22.27
N ASP A 73 2.13 0.67 21.40
CA ASP A 73 1.91 0.61 19.97
C ASP A 73 0.73 -0.29 19.60
N LEU A 74 0.60 -1.45 20.26
CA LEU A 74 -0.52 -2.35 20.01
C LEU A 74 -1.86 -1.74 20.45
N ASP A 75 -1.88 -1.06 21.58
CA ASP A 75 -3.09 -0.40 22.10
C ASP A 75 -3.49 0.80 21.23
N TYR A 76 -2.54 1.51 20.63
CA TYR A 76 -2.78 2.69 19.81
C TYR A 76 -3.08 2.37 18.33
N PHE A 77 -2.29 1.49 17.69
CA PHE A 77 -2.36 1.26 16.24
C PHE A 77 -3.24 0.09 15.83
N PHE A 78 -3.69 -0.76 16.77
CA PHE A 78 -4.56 -1.89 16.44
C PHE A 78 -5.99 -1.69 16.94
N PRO A 79 -7.03 -1.82 16.09
CA PRO A 79 -6.98 -2.12 14.65
C PRO A 79 -6.47 -0.95 13.83
N THR A 80 -5.95 -1.24 12.60
CA THR A 80 -5.57 -0.20 11.66
C THR A 80 -6.77 0.32 10.86
N ASP A 81 -6.62 1.48 10.19
CA ASP A 81 -7.72 2.06 9.42
C ASP A 81 -7.85 1.41 8.05
N VAL A 82 -6.76 1.36 7.27
CA VAL A 82 -6.77 0.90 5.88
C VAL A 82 -5.65 -0.09 5.61
N LEU A 83 -6.02 -1.27 5.10
CA LEU A 83 -5.08 -2.21 4.49
C LEU A 83 -5.10 -2.01 2.97
N VAL A 84 -3.92 -1.79 2.38
CA VAL A 84 -3.76 -1.68 0.92
C VAL A 84 -3.02 -2.90 0.40
N THR A 85 -3.60 -3.61 -0.56
CA THR A 85 -3.01 -4.82 -1.14
C THR A 85 -3.52 -5.12 -2.55
N GLY A 86 -2.81 -6.00 -3.28
CA GLY A 86 -3.29 -6.54 -4.53
C GLY A 86 -4.48 -7.49 -4.33
N TYR A 87 -5.39 -7.53 -5.30
CA TYR A 87 -6.56 -8.40 -5.24
C TYR A 87 -6.20 -9.90 -5.30
N ASP A 88 -5.03 -10.25 -5.83
CA ASP A 88 -4.59 -11.63 -6.02
C ASP A 88 -4.25 -12.39 -4.73
N ILE A 89 -4.10 -11.68 -3.61
CA ILE A 89 -3.81 -12.28 -2.31
C ILE A 89 -4.93 -12.08 -1.27
N ILE A 90 -6.16 -11.83 -1.72
CA ILE A 90 -7.32 -11.74 -0.83
C ILE A 90 -7.44 -12.99 0.05
N PHE A 91 -7.43 -14.19 -0.56
CA PHE A 91 -7.59 -15.45 0.15
C PHE A 91 -6.34 -15.87 0.91
N PHE A 92 -5.16 -15.53 0.39
CA PHE A 92 -3.90 -15.95 0.99
C PHE A 92 -3.51 -15.09 2.18
N TRP A 93 -3.83 -13.81 2.16
CA TRP A 93 -3.37 -12.86 3.17
C TRP A 93 -4.52 -12.17 3.90
N VAL A 94 -5.41 -11.48 3.20
CA VAL A 94 -6.46 -10.64 3.81
C VAL A 94 -7.38 -11.47 4.71
N ILE A 95 -7.96 -12.54 4.17
CA ILE A 95 -8.87 -13.41 4.93
C ILE A 95 -8.17 -14.03 6.13
N ARG A 96 -6.88 -14.42 5.96
CA ARG A 96 -6.10 -15.01 7.04
C ARG A 96 -5.79 -14.03 8.16
N MET A 97 -5.49 -12.78 7.83
CA MET A 97 -5.36 -11.71 8.83
C MET A 97 -6.68 -11.47 9.58
N ILE A 98 -7.81 -11.51 8.88
CA ILE A 98 -9.13 -11.28 9.50
C ILE A 98 -9.42 -12.35 10.54
N PHE A 99 -9.36 -13.65 10.19
CA PHE A 99 -9.69 -14.68 11.17
C PHE A 99 -8.64 -14.78 12.30
N SER A 100 -7.34 -14.54 11.99
CA SER A 100 -6.31 -14.49 13.04
C SER A 100 -6.52 -13.31 13.98
N GLY A 101 -6.94 -12.15 13.47
CA GLY A 101 -7.30 -11.00 14.28
C GLY A 101 -8.46 -11.28 15.22
N TYR A 102 -9.51 -11.92 14.72
CA TYR A 102 -10.63 -12.32 15.60
C TYR A 102 -10.22 -13.37 16.63
N GLU A 103 -9.44 -14.38 16.24
CA GLU A 103 -9.00 -15.46 17.15
C GLU A 103 -8.06 -14.93 18.24
N GLN A 104 -7.09 -14.09 17.88
CA GLN A 104 -6.04 -13.67 18.81
C GLN A 104 -6.35 -12.35 19.55
N MET A 105 -7.09 -11.45 18.91
CA MET A 105 -7.33 -10.10 19.40
C MET A 105 -8.81 -9.80 19.67
N GLY A 106 -9.73 -10.71 19.27
CA GLY A 106 -11.17 -10.57 19.50
C GLY A 106 -11.87 -9.54 18.61
N LYS A 107 -11.17 -8.95 17.61
CA LYS A 107 -11.72 -7.92 16.72
C LYS A 107 -11.06 -7.93 15.34
N ALA A 108 -11.72 -7.29 14.36
CA ALA A 108 -11.17 -7.14 13.02
C ALA A 108 -9.85 -6.34 13.05
N PRO A 109 -8.85 -6.73 12.24
CA PRO A 109 -7.53 -6.09 12.26
C PRO A 109 -7.49 -4.73 11.53
N PHE A 110 -8.47 -4.43 10.67
CA PHE A 110 -8.59 -3.18 9.91
C PHE A 110 -10.05 -2.89 9.55
N HIS A 111 -10.34 -1.61 9.28
CA HIS A 111 -11.70 -1.16 8.94
C HIS A 111 -11.98 -1.24 7.45
N THR A 112 -11.00 -0.89 6.64
CA THR A 112 -11.13 -0.83 5.17
C THR A 112 -10.04 -1.65 4.51
N VAL A 113 -10.36 -2.30 3.38
CA VAL A 113 -9.37 -2.94 2.51
C VAL A 113 -9.46 -2.32 1.13
N LEU A 114 -8.38 -1.66 0.72
CA LEU A 114 -8.25 -1.09 -0.63
C LEU A 114 -7.49 -2.08 -1.52
N PHE A 115 -8.18 -2.61 -2.52
CA PHE A 115 -7.57 -3.50 -3.51
C PHE A 115 -7.09 -2.71 -4.71
N HIS A 116 -5.78 -2.72 -4.96
CA HIS A 116 -5.21 -2.19 -6.18
C HIS A 116 -5.05 -3.28 -7.24
N GLY A 117 -5.02 -2.89 -8.51
CA GLY A 117 -4.68 -3.76 -9.62
C GLY A 117 -3.18 -4.07 -9.67
N LEU A 118 -2.81 -5.05 -10.50
CA LEU A 118 -1.41 -5.40 -10.73
C LEU A 118 -0.83 -4.56 -11.87
N VAL A 119 0.45 -4.19 -11.71
CA VAL A 119 1.21 -3.59 -12.81
C VAL A 119 1.70 -4.72 -13.72
N ARG A 120 1.34 -4.64 -14.99
CA ARG A 120 1.71 -5.60 -16.03
C ARG A 120 2.68 -4.98 -17.02
N ASP A 121 3.39 -5.80 -17.77
CA ASP A 121 4.24 -5.31 -18.86
C ASP A 121 3.39 -4.70 -20.01
N SER A 122 4.04 -4.09 -20.99
CA SER A 122 3.37 -3.44 -22.13
C SER A 122 2.49 -4.40 -22.96
N GLN A 123 2.75 -5.71 -22.89
CA GLN A 123 1.95 -6.74 -23.54
C GLN A 123 0.78 -7.24 -22.66
N GLY A 124 0.66 -6.75 -21.42
CA GLY A 124 -0.36 -7.15 -20.45
C GLY A 124 -0.05 -8.44 -19.70
N ARG A 125 1.18 -8.95 -19.77
CA ARG A 125 1.59 -10.15 -19.03
C ARG A 125 1.96 -9.78 -17.58
N LYS A 126 1.68 -10.68 -16.65
CA LYS A 126 2.13 -10.53 -15.26
C LYS A 126 3.66 -10.50 -15.22
N MET A 127 4.23 -9.52 -14.53
CA MET A 127 5.67 -9.42 -14.33
C MET A 127 6.15 -10.56 -13.40
N SER A 128 7.21 -11.23 -13.80
CA SER A 128 7.83 -12.30 -13.00
C SER A 128 9.33 -12.38 -13.24
N LYS A 129 10.05 -12.87 -12.22
CA LYS A 129 11.50 -13.10 -12.34
C LYS A 129 11.86 -14.11 -13.43
N SER A 130 11.03 -15.14 -13.61
CA SER A 130 11.23 -16.18 -14.62
C SER A 130 11.08 -15.69 -16.06
N LEU A 131 10.23 -14.69 -16.30
CA LEU A 131 10.05 -14.07 -17.61
C LEU A 131 11.03 -12.94 -17.90
N GLY A 132 11.77 -12.46 -16.89
CA GLY A 132 12.69 -11.33 -17.03
C GLY A 132 12.01 -10.02 -17.50
N ASN A 133 10.69 -9.90 -17.32
CA ASN A 133 9.90 -8.75 -17.74
C ASN A 133 9.56 -7.78 -16.60
N GLY A 134 10.22 -7.95 -15.44
CA GLY A 134 10.10 -7.05 -14.31
C GLY A 134 10.76 -5.70 -14.61
N ILE A 135 10.16 -4.64 -14.11
CA ILE A 135 10.71 -3.28 -14.20
C ILE A 135 11.15 -2.90 -12.80
N ASP A 136 12.43 -2.55 -12.65
CA ASP A 136 12.95 -2.06 -11.39
C ASP A 136 12.50 -0.60 -11.19
N PRO A 137 11.73 -0.30 -10.14
CA PRO A 137 11.30 1.07 -9.86
C PRO A 137 12.48 2.02 -9.59
N LEU A 138 13.62 1.55 -9.10
CA LEU A 138 14.80 2.38 -8.88
C LEU A 138 15.43 2.84 -10.20
N GLU A 139 15.49 1.98 -11.21
CA GLU A 139 15.93 2.36 -12.55
C GLU A 139 15.02 3.42 -13.18
N VAL A 140 13.70 3.32 -12.93
CA VAL A 140 12.74 4.32 -13.39
C VAL A 140 12.97 5.65 -12.69
N ILE A 141 13.20 5.63 -11.38
CA ILE A 141 13.46 6.82 -10.56
C ILE A 141 14.75 7.50 -10.99
N ASP A 142 15.82 6.75 -11.20
CA ASP A 142 17.11 7.28 -11.64
C ASP A 142 17.01 7.97 -13.01
N LYS A 143 16.19 7.44 -13.92
CA LYS A 143 16.04 7.97 -15.27
C LYS A 143 15.03 9.11 -15.40
N TYR A 144 13.92 9.04 -14.68
CA TYR A 144 12.78 9.96 -14.87
C TYR A 144 12.39 10.75 -13.62
N GLY A 145 12.89 10.37 -12.46
CA GLY A 145 12.53 10.94 -11.17
C GLY A 145 11.37 10.21 -10.47
N ALA A 146 11.33 10.32 -9.16
CA ALA A 146 10.31 9.67 -8.32
C ALA A 146 8.90 10.18 -8.61
N ASP A 147 8.75 11.49 -8.84
CA ASP A 147 7.46 12.11 -9.14
C ASP A 147 6.83 11.57 -10.42
N ALA A 148 7.65 11.33 -11.46
CA ALA A 148 7.20 10.76 -12.72
C ALA A 148 6.64 9.34 -12.54
N LEU A 149 7.35 8.51 -11.79
CA LEU A 149 6.89 7.14 -11.47
C LEU A 149 5.59 7.17 -10.66
N ARG A 150 5.55 7.95 -9.57
CA ARG A 150 4.38 8.06 -8.69
C ARG A 150 3.15 8.56 -9.44
N MET A 151 3.31 9.62 -10.25
CA MET A 151 2.23 10.15 -11.08
C MET A 151 1.72 9.12 -12.08
N THR A 152 2.63 8.38 -12.75
CA THR A 152 2.27 7.33 -13.70
C THR A 152 1.45 6.21 -13.05
N LEU A 153 1.83 5.78 -11.83
CA LEU A 153 1.13 4.71 -11.12
C LEU A 153 -0.24 5.15 -10.59
N MET A 154 -0.41 6.43 -10.30
CA MET A 154 -1.67 6.96 -9.79
C MET A 154 -2.65 7.36 -10.88
N THR A 155 -2.14 7.84 -12.03
CA THR A 155 -2.99 8.34 -13.12
C THR A 155 -3.64 7.18 -13.88
N GLY A 156 -4.96 7.23 -14.02
CA GLY A 156 -5.74 6.22 -14.75
C GLY A 156 -5.85 4.88 -14.02
N ASN A 157 -5.55 4.86 -12.73
CA ASN A 157 -5.72 3.68 -11.89
C ASN A 157 -7.14 3.67 -11.31
N ALA A 158 -7.82 2.55 -11.49
CA ALA A 158 -9.10 2.28 -10.83
C ALA A 158 -8.94 1.08 -9.88
N PRO A 159 -9.58 1.09 -8.69
CA PRO A 159 -9.49 -0.01 -7.74
C PRO A 159 -9.75 -1.37 -8.40
N GLY A 160 -8.90 -2.35 -8.12
CA GLY A 160 -9.02 -3.72 -8.63
C GLY A 160 -8.70 -3.93 -10.11
N ASN A 161 -8.37 -2.89 -10.87
CA ASN A 161 -8.05 -3.02 -12.29
C ASN A 161 -6.53 -3.01 -12.53
N ASP A 162 -6.06 -3.96 -13.34
CA ASP A 162 -4.66 -4.02 -13.75
C ASP A 162 -4.31 -2.87 -14.67
N MET A 163 -3.06 -2.39 -14.55
CA MET A 163 -2.52 -1.39 -15.46
C MET A 163 -1.32 -1.94 -16.25
N ARG A 164 -1.20 -1.53 -17.50
CA ARG A 164 0.00 -1.80 -18.31
C ARG A 164 1.00 -0.68 -18.11
N PHE A 165 2.24 -1.04 -17.89
CA PHE A 165 3.35 -0.10 -17.77
C PHE A 165 3.90 0.23 -19.15
N TYR A 166 3.99 1.54 -19.44
CA TYR A 166 4.58 2.09 -20.65
C TYR A 166 5.59 3.18 -20.29
N TRP A 167 6.79 3.12 -20.88
CA TRP A 167 7.82 4.11 -20.66
C TRP A 167 7.41 5.51 -21.12
N GLU A 168 6.63 5.59 -22.19
CA GLU A 168 6.10 6.83 -22.74
C GLU A 168 5.18 7.55 -21.74
N ARG A 169 4.45 6.80 -20.93
CA ARG A 169 3.63 7.37 -19.85
C ARG A 169 4.48 7.97 -18.73
N VAL A 170 5.59 7.32 -18.38
CA VAL A 170 6.52 7.85 -17.37
C VAL A 170 7.17 9.15 -17.88
N GLU A 171 7.55 9.17 -19.15
CA GLU A 171 8.10 10.37 -19.77
C GLU A 171 7.09 11.53 -19.82
N ALA A 172 5.84 11.25 -20.16
CA ALA A 172 4.76 12.24 -20.13
C ALA A 172 4.53 12.79 -18.72
N SER A 173 4.53 11.92 -17.71
CA SER A 173 4.42 12.32 -16.29
C SER A 173 5.60 13.20 -15.84
N ARG A 174 6.84 12.88 -16.25
CA ARG A 174 8.02 13.73 -16.01
C ARG A 174 7.86 15.11 -16.65
N ASN A 175 7.39 15.15 -17.89
CA ASN A 175 7.21 16.42 -18.61
C ASN A 175 6.13 17.28 -17.94
N PHE A 176 5.06 16.67 -17.43
CA PHE A 176 4.04 17.36 -16.65
C PHE A 176 4.60 17.91 -15.33
N ALA A 177 5.33 17.11 -14.55
CA ALA A 177 5.98 17.57 -13.32
C ALA A 177 6.94 18.74 -13.59
N ASN A 178 7.71 18.66 -14.67
CA ASN A 178 8.62 19.73 -15.09
C ASN A 178 7.88 21.01 -15.51
N LYS A 179 6.70 20.88 -16.13
CA LYS A 179 5.83 22.03 -16.46
C LYS A 179 5.37 22.75 -15.18
N VAL A 180 4.88 22.00 -14.20
CA VAL A 180 4.47 22.54 -12.89
C VAL A 180 5.64 23.25 -12.20
N TRP A 181 6.81 22.62 -12.19
CA TRP A 181 8.03 23.22 -11.65
C TRP A 181 8.39 24.54 -12.31
N ASN A 182 8.38 24.59 -13.65
CA ASN A 182 8.75 25.82 -14.38
C ASN A 182 7.70 26.93 -14.22
N ALA A 183 6.41 26.59 -14.17
CA ALA A 183 5.36 27.56 -13.89
C ALA A 183 5.53 28.15 -12.48
N SER A 184 5.78 27.32 -11.48
CA SER A 184 6.04 27.77 -10.10
C SER A 184 7.27 28.66 -10.01
N ARG A 185 8.38 28.30 -10.67
CA ARG A 185 9.57 29.17 -10.74
C ARG A 185 9.28 30.53 -11.39
N PHE A 186 8.52 30.51 -12.47
CA PHE A 186 8.14 31.76 -13.15
C PHE A 186 7.34 32.69 -12.22
N ILE A 187 6.39 32.14 -11.48
CA ILE A 187 5.60 32.90 -10.50
C ILE A 187 6.53 33.48 -9.41
N MET A 188 7.38 32.66 -8.80
CA MET A 188 8.29 33.08 -7.73
C MET A 188 9.23 34.20 -8.18
N MET A 189 9.82 34.07 -9.37
CA MET A 189 10.71 35.12 -9.93
C MET A 189 9.97 36.45 -10.16
N ASN A 190 8.72 36.40 -10.61
CA ASN A 190 7.92 37.61 -10.81
C ASN A 190 7.50 38.23 -9.47
N MET A 191 7.21 37.43 -8.47
CA MET A 191 6.91 37.91 -7.10
C MET A 191 8.12 38.64 -6.49
N GLU A 192 9.32 38.05 -6.59
CA GLU A 192 10.56 38.67 -6.12
C GLU A 192 10.80 40.03 -6.81
N GLN A 193 10.68 40.09 -8.14
CA GLN A 193 10.83 41.33 -8.88
C GLN A 193 9.77 42.40 -8.51
N ALA A 194 8.54 41.97 -8.26
CA ALA A 194 7.48 42.90 -7.86
C ALA A 194 7.73 43.43 -6.45
N LEU A 195 8.20 42.62 -5.53
CA LEU A 195 8.59 43.03 -4.18
C LEU A 195 9.74 44.04 -4.22
N GLU A 196 10.78 43.79 -5.02
CA GLU A 196 11.90 44.70 -5.21
C GLU A 196 11.46 46.05 -5.76
N LYS A 197 10.55 46.08 -6.74
CA LYS A 197 10.07 47.30 -7.39
C LYS A 197 9.08 48.11 -6.54
N THR A 198 8.22 47.43 -5.80
CA THR A 198 7.09 48.07 -5.09
C THR A 198 7.28 48.19 -3.60
N GLY A 199 8.19 47.39 -3.03
CA GLY A 199 8.36 47.25 -1.57
C GLY A 199 7.15 46.61 -0.87
N LYS A 200 6.19 46.07 -1.63
CA LYS A 200 4.96 45.43 -1.09
C LYS A 200 5.01 43.94 -1.24
N ASP A 201 4.64 43.24 -0.19
CA ASP A 201 4.37 41.80 -0.27
C ASP A 201 3.05 41.58 -1.04
N ILE A 202 3.14 40.81 -2.13
CA ILE A 202 2.02 40.48 -3.03
C ILE A 202 1.52 39.06 -2.85
N THR A 203 1.98 38.34 -1.80
CA THR A 203 1.62 36.92 -1.60
C THR A 203 0.15 36.72 -1.25
N THR A 204 -0.51 37.73 -0.70
CA THR A 204 -1.91 37.66 -0.30
C THR A 204 -2.66 38.91 -0.76
N PRO A 205 -3.21 38.94 -1.98
CA PRO A 205 -3.99 40.09 -2.47
C PRO A 205 -5.28 40.25 -1.62
N ALA A 206 -5.68 41.49 -1.39
CA ALA A 206 -6.99 41.74 -0.78
C ALA A 206 -8.13 41.35 -1.73
N ALA A 207 -9.23 40.85 -1.18
CA ALA A 207 -10.37 40.40 -1.99
C ALA A 207 -10.92 41.49 -2.93
N ALA A 208 -10.81 42.77 -2.50
CA ALA A 208 -11.22 43.94 -3.31
C ALA A 208 -10.31 44.23 -4.53
N ASP A 209 -9.10 43.67 -4.52
CA ASP A 209 -8.13 43.89 -5.63
C ASP A 209 -8.24 42.81 -6.71
N LEU A 210 -9.03 41.74 -6.46
CA LEU A 210 -9.20 40.62 -7.37
C LEU A 210 -10.04 41.04 -8.59
N GLN A 211 -9.48 40.80 -9.77
CA GLN A 211 -10.19 40.97 -11.03
C GLN A 211 -11.19 39.82 -11.26
N PRO A 212 -12.17 39.96 -12.14
CA PRO A 212 -13.12 38.87 -12.41
C PRO A 212 -12.48 37.54 -12.81
N VAL A 213 -11.35 37.55 -13.52
CA VAL A 213 -10.61 36.35 -13.89
C VAL A 213 -9.96 35.67 -12.67
N ASP A 214 -9.47 36.45 -11.72
CA ASP A 214 -8.88 35.93 -10.48
C ASP A 214 -9.96 35.27 -9.63
N GLN A 215 -11.14 35.92 -9.53
CA GLN A 215 -12.30 35.36 -8.81
C GLN A 215 -12.79 34.05 -9.47
N TRP A 216 -12.78 34.00 -10.80
CA TRP A 216 -13.16 32.80 -11.57
C TRP A 216 -12.23 31.64 -11.28
N ILE A 217 -10.90 31.83 -11.39
CA ILE A 217 -9.94 30.73 -11.16
C ILE A 217 -9.94 30.26 -9.69
N LEU A 218 -10.09 31.19 -8.74
CA LEU A 218 -10.22 30.84 -7.32
C LEU A 218 -11.51 30.05 -7.03
N SER A 219 -12.62 30.41 -7.68
CA SER A 219 -13.87 29.63 -7.57
C SER A 219 -13.70 28.23 -8.13
N LYS A 220 -13.05 28.07 -9.29
CA LYS A 220 -12.70 26.76 -9.88
C LYS A 220 -11.81 25.95 -8.95
N LEU A 221 -10.78 26.56 -8.36
CA LEU A 221 -9.89 25.91 -7.40
C LEU A 221 -10.62 25.43 -6.16
N ASN A 222 -11.53 26.22 -5.59
CA ASN A 222 -12.31 25.81 -4.42
C ASN A 222 -13.24 24.63 -4.74
N THR A 223 -13.85 24.61 -5.93
CA THR A 223 -14.64 23.46 -6.40
C THR A 223 -13.77 22.22 -6.54
N LEU A 224 -12.60 22.38 -7.18
CA LEU A 224 -11.63 21.29 -7.32
C LEU A 224 -11.19 20.72 -5.97
N LEU A 225 -10.85 21.57 -5.01
CA LEU A 225 -10.42 21.14 -3.67
C LEU A 225 -11.49 20.27 -3.00
N LYS A 226 -12.76 20.70 -3.08
CA LYS A 226 -13.86 19.89 -2.54
C LYS A 226 -13.97 18.54 -3.24
N ASP A 227 -13.99 18.54 -4.58
CA ASP A 227 -14.13 17.34 -5.38
C ASP A 227 -12.98 16.35 -5.18
N VAL A 228 -11.75 16.86 -5.11
CA VAL A 228 -10.57 16.02 -4.86
C VAL A 228 -10.61 15.42 -3.47
N THR A 229 -10.98 16.20 -2.45
CA THR A 229 -11.13 15.70 -1.09
C THR A 229 -12.18 14.59 -1.04
N ASP A 230 -13.37 14.84 -1.61
CA ASP A 230 -14.44 13.86 -1.65
C ASP A 230 -14.01 12.55 -2.36
N ASN A 231 -13.29 12.64 -3.49
CA ASN A 231 -12.77 11.46 -4.18
C ASN A 231 -11.70 10.73 -3.37
N MET A 232 -10.81 11.46 -2.67
CA MET A 232 -9.79 10.84 -1.83
C MET A 232 -10.41 10.11 -0.63
N ASP A 233 -11.42 10.69 0.01
CA ASP A 233 -12.15 10.08 1.12
C ASP A 233 -12.88 8.79 0.70
N HIS A 234 -13.26 8.68 -0.58
CA HIS A 234 -13.86 7.49 -1.17
C HIS A 234 -12.85 6.54 -1.85
N PHE A 235 -11.54 6.78 -1.69
CA PHE A 235 -10.45 6.00 -2.32
C PHE A 235 -10.46 6.02 -3.86
N GLU A 236 -11.08 7.00 -4.48
CA GLU A 236 -11.08 7.21 -5.92
C GLU A 236 -9.84 7.98 -6.38
N LEU A 237 -8.66 7.48 -6.01
CA LEU A 237 -7.38 8.18 -6.10
C LEU A 237 -7.02 8.56 -7.54
N GLY A 238 -7.29 7.68 -8.50
CA GLY A 238 -7.04 7.96 -9.92
C GLY A 238 -7.88 9.12 -10.46
N ILE A 239 -9.14 9.23 -10.01
CA ILE A 239 -10.05 10.33 -10.37
C ILE A 239 -9.56 11.64 -9.74
N ALA A 240 -9.18 11.61 -8.46
CA ALA A 240 -8.64 12.77 -7.76
C ALA A 240 -7.42 13.35 -8.47
N VAL A 241 -6.45 12.49 -8.82
CA VAL A 241 -5.23 12.91 -9.53
C VAL A 241 -5.55 13.44 -10.92
N GLN A 242 -6.48 12.83 -11.66
CA GLN A 242 -6.87 13.29 -12.98
C GLN A 242 -7.50 14.69 -12.94
N LYS A 243 -8.38 14.96 -11.98
CA LYS A 243 -8.98 16.30 -11.79
C LYS A 243 -7.94 17.37 -11.51
N VAL A 244 -6.91 17.06 -10.71
CA VAL A 244 -5.78 18.00 -10.48
C VAL A 244 -4.98 18.23 -11.76
N TYR A 245 -4.73 17.15 -12.52
CA TYR A 245 -4.04 17.25 -13.80
C TYR A 245 -4.80 18.16 -14.78
N ASP A 246 -6.09 17.91 -14.98
CA ASP A 246 -6.94 18.65 -15.91
C ASP A 246 -7.02 20.15 -15.52
N PHE A 247 -7.17 20.43 -14.23
CA PHE A 247 -7.17 21.80 -13.74
C PHE A 247 -5.87 22.56 -14.06
N ILE A 248 -4.72 21.93 -13.80
CA ILE A 248 -3.41 22.58 -14.06
C ILE A 248 -3.15 22.71 -15.57
N TRP A 249 -3.63 21.75 -16.36
CA TRP A 249 -3.34 21.73 -17.80
C TRP A 249 -4.26 22.61 -18.62
N ASP A 250 -5.55 22.59 -18.29
CA ASP A 250 -6.60 23.19 -19.12
C ASP A 250 -7.13 24.53 -18.57
N GLU A 251 -7.07 24.74 -17.25
CA GLU A 251 -7.72 25.89 -16.62
C GLU A 251 -6.72 26.92 -16.07
N PHE A 252 -5.62 26.47 -15.45
CA PHE A 252 -4.59 27.33 -14.85
C PHE A 252 -3.47 27.66 -15.82
#